data_d3d8772218b6ae88ff99adfd9b3000e2
#
_entry.id   d3d8772218b6ae88ff99adfd9b3000e2
#
_cell.length_a   1.000
_cell.length_b   1.000
_cell.length_c   1.000
_cell.angle_alpha   90.00
_cell.angle_beta   90.00
_cell.angle_gamma   90.00
#
_symmetry.space_group_name_H-M   'P 1'
#
loop_
_entity.id
_entity.type
_entity.pdbx_description
1 polymer ?
#
loop_
_entity_poly.entity_id
_entity_poly.type
_entity_poly.pdbx_seq_one_letter_code
_entity_poly.pdbx_strand_id
1 'polypeptide(L)'
;MTIHQIAFSPTGGTRRVSELLCSGIEAKSILTELCVKEEELCLPSIAAGDLVVVSMPVYAGRVPALAVERLNAVESNGATCVIVAVYGNRAYEDALVEMQDVATAQGFNVVAAVAANAEHSICRMYGAGRPDAADARELASFGRAILERVQGGKPFGRLALPGNRPYKQGCSGPFPVANQDCTECGVCASQCPTGAISADNPKDNNNQLCIGCMRCVSVCPSHARGIGESLKVLAARLEPLCRDRKKNELFVS
;
A
#
# COMPACT_ATOMS: atom_id res chain seq x y z
N MET A 1 23.14 -9.56 0.00
CA MET A 1 22.00 -8.66 -0.19
C MET A 1 20.73 -9.43 0.16
N THR A 2 20.00 -8.96 1.14
CA THR A 2 18.65 -9.44 1.50
C THR A 2 17.64 -8.43 0.94
N ILE A 3 16.45 -8.89 0.53
CA ILE A 3 15.34 -8.02 0.17
C ILE A 3 14.42 -7.87 1.37
N HIS A 4 14.23 -6.66 1.85
CA HIS A 4 13.23 -6.35 2.86
C HIS A 4 12.00 -5.76 2.18
N GLN A 5 10.90 -6.52 2.17
CA GLN A 5 9.59 -6.03 1.73
C GLN A 5 8.90 -5.39 2.93
N ILE A 6 8.74 -4.07 2.92
CA ILE A 6 8.02 -3.32 3.95
C ILE A 6 6.68 -2.91 3.35
N ALA A 7 5.59 -3.54 3.77
CA ALA A 7 4.29 -3.35 3.14
C ALA A 7 3.22 -2.88 4.14
N PHE A 8 2.45 -1.87 3.76
CA PHE A 8 1.19 -1.53 4.42
C PHE A 8 0.04 -2.09 3.57
N SER A 9 -0.51 -3.25 3.96
CA SER A 9 -1.43 -3.99 3.09
C SER A 9 -2.74 -4.43 3.77
N PRO A 10 -3.67 -3.52 4.02
CA PRO A 10 -4.92 -3.84 4.73
C PRO A 10 -5.77 -4.93 4.06
N THR A 11 -5.86 -4.92 2.73
CA THR A 11 -6.72 -5.81 1.95
C THR A 11 -5.95 -6.84 1.11
N GLY A 12 -4.63 -6.92 1.28
CA GLY A 12 -3.77 -7.89 0.59
C GLY A 12 -3.21 -7.43 -0.75
N GLY A 13 -3.83 -6.47 -1.44
CA GLY A 13 -3.42 -6.05 -2.79
C GLY A 13 -2.00 -5.46 -2.84
N THR A 14 -1.64 -4.60 -1.89
CA THR A 14 -0.29 -4.00 -1.82
C THR A 14 0.79 -5.06 -1.59
N ARG A 15 0.55 -5.99 -0.66
CA ARG A 15 1.44 -7.12 -0.42
C ARG A 15 1.63 -7.96 -1.67
N ARG A 16 0.53 -8.29 -2.37
CA ARG A 16 0.59 -9.08 -3.61
C ARG A 16 1.43 -8.41 -4.68
N VAL A 17 1.31 -7.10 -4.86
CA VAL A 17 2.14 -6.31 -5.80
C VAL A 17 3.62 -6.38 -5.39
N SER A 18 3.93 -6.19 -4.09
CA SER A 18 5.30 -6.29 -3.58
C SER A 18 5.92 -7.66 -3.84
N GLU A 19 5.20 -8.74 -3.56
CA GLU A 19 5.64 -10.12 -3.80
C GLU A 19 5.92 -10.37 -5.29
N LEU A 20 5.05 -9.90 -6.19
CA LEU A 20 5.22 -10.04 -7.64
C LEU A 20 6.40 -9.24 -8.16
N LEU A 21 6.62 -8.03 -7.68
CA LEU A 21 7.80 -7.23 -8.01
C LEU A 21 9.08 -7.96 -7.58
N CYS A 22 9.12 -8.42 -6.34
CA CYS A 22 10.27 -9.12 -5.76
C CYS A 22 10.51 -10.49 -6.39
N SER A 23 9.51 -11.13 -7.00
CA SER A 23 9.70 -12.40 -7.72
C SER A 23 10.61 -12.28 -8.95
N GLY A 24 10.82 -11.06 -9.45
CA GLY A 24 11.80 -10.78 -10.51
C GLY A 24 13.24 -10.62 -10.01
N ILE A 25 13.44 -10.65 -8.68
CA ILE A 25 14.75 -10.45 -8.05
C ILE A 25 15.15 -11.75 -7.35
N GLU A 26 16.19 -12.39 -7.86
CA GLU A 26 16.69 -13.67 -7.32
C GLU A 26 17.49 -13.47 -6.02
N ALA A 27 16.81 -13.23 -4.90
CA ALA A 27 17.41 -13.06 -3.59
C ALA A 27 16.45 -13.48 -2.46
N LYS A 28 17.01 -13.75 -1.27
CA LYS A 28 16.19 -14.00 -0.07
C LYS A 28 15.35 -12.77 0.24
N SER A 29 14.06 -12.98 0.42
CA SER A 29 13.10 -11.91 0.72
C SER A 29 12.45 -12.12 2.09
N ILE A 30 12.32 -11.03 2.85
CA ILE A 30 11.70 -10.99 4.19
C ILE A 30 10.58 -9.95 4.12
N LEU A 31 9.36 -10.35 4.50
CA LEU A 31 8.21 -9.45 4.53
C LEU A 31 7.98 -8.91 5.94
N THR A 32 7.87 -7.59 6.04
CA THR A 32 7.39 -6.87 7.22
C THR A 32 6.05 -6.21 6.90
N GLU A 33 4.99 -6.62 7.58
CA GLU A 33 3.65 -6.04 7.42
C GLU A 33 3.47 -4.87 8.40
N LEU A 34 3.24 -3.68 7.85
CA LEU A 34 3.00 -2.48 8.65
C LEU A 34 1.52 -2.31 9.05
N CYS A 35 0.57 -3.01 8.41
CA CYS A 35 -0.86 -2.90 8.72
C CYS A 35 -1.29 -3.92 9.78
N VAL A 36 -0.66 -3.84 10.94
CA VAL A 36 -0.94 -4.67 12.13
C VAL A 36 -1.27 -3.75 13.31
N LYS A 37 -1.62 -4.26 14.45
CA LYS A 37 -1.70 -3.47 15.69
C LYS A 37 -0.31 -3.00 16.12
N GLU A 38 -0.23 -1.93 16.88
CA GLU A 38 1.05 -1.36 17.30
C GLU A 38 1.88 -2.35 18.12
N GLU A 39 1.24 -3.08 19.03
CA GLU A 39 1.87 -4.12 19.85
C GLU A 39 2.38 -5.33 19.06
N GLU A 40 1.90 -5.52 17.83
CA GLU A 40 2.31 -6.59 16.90
C GLU A 40 3.38 -6.12 15.90
N LEU A 41 3.70 -4.82 15.87
CA LEU A 41 4.61 -4.26 14.92
C LEU A 41 6.06 -4.69 15.20
N CYS A 42 6.62 -5.48 14.29
CA CYS A 42 8.00 -5.94 14.35
C CYS A 42 8.79 -5.32 13.20
N LEU A 43 9.63 -4.34 13.49
CA LEU A 43 10.41 -3.63 12.47
C LEU A 43 11.63 -4.45 12.04
N PRO A 44 12.02 -4.38 10.75
CA PRO A 44 13.16 -5.13 10.25
C PRO A 44 14.48 -4.52 10.68
N SER A 45 15.49 -5.36 10.89
CA SER A 45 16.89 -4.93 10.95
C SER A 45 17.46 -4.92 9.52
N ILE A 46 17.82 -3.75 9.01
CA ILE A 46 18.28 -3.52 7.64
C ILE A 46 19.78 -3.20 7.66
N ALA A 47 20.55 -3.84 6.79
CA ALA A 47 21.95 -3.51 6.56
C ALA A 47 22.11 -2.58 5.35
N ALA A 48 23.16 -1.77 5.33
CA ALA A 48 23.44 -0.83 4.22
C ALA A 48 23.52 -1.49 2.83
N GLY A 49 23.90 -2.76 2.76
CA GLY A 49 23.96 -3.55 1.50
C GLY A 49 22.67 -4.24 1.10
N ASP A 50 21.58 -4.05 1.86
CA ASP A 50 20.28 -4.67 1.54
C ASP A 50 19.45 -3.81 0.59
N LEU A 51 18.50 -4.45 -0.08
CA LEU A 51 17.49 -3.81 -0.91
C LEU A 51 16.16 -3.76 -0.16
N VAL A 52 15.60 -2.56 -0.02
CA VAL A 52 14.33 -2.35 0.65
C VAL A 52 13.26 -2.02 -0.37
N VAL A 53 12.13 -2.73 -0.34
CA VAL A 53 10.95 -2.46 -1.19
C VAL A 53 9.84 -1.98 -0.28
N VAL A 54 9.58 -0.67 -0.27
CA VAL A 54 8.52 -0.03 0.51
C VAL A 54 7.27 0.06 -0.34
N SER A 55 6.21 -0.65 0.06
CA SER A 55 4.96 -0.72 -0.70
C SER A 55 3.78 -0.18 0.11
N MET A 56 3.11 0.84 -0.40
CA MET A 56 1.98 1.49 0.27
C MET A 56 0.78 1.63 -0.65
N PRO A 57 -0.47 1.52 -0.13
CA PRO A 57 -1.66 1.80 -0.92
C PRO A 57 -1.86 3.31 -1.10
N VAL A 58 -2.56 3.68 -2.16
CA VAL A 58 -2.92 5.07 -2.45
C VAL A 58 -4.35 5.34 -1.99
N TYR A 59 -4.52 6.27 -1.04
CA TYR A 59 -5.81 6.75 -0.55
C TYR A 59 -6.02 8.21 -0.97
N ALA A 60 -6.97 8.43 -1.86
CA ALA A 60 -7.28 9.75 -2.41
C ALA A 60 -6.06 10.51 -3.00
N GLY A 61 -5.09 9.76 -3.55
CA GLY A 61 -3.90 10.34 -4.20
C GLY A 61 -2.71 10.57 -3.25
N ARG A 62 -2.81 10.14 -1.99
CA ARG A 62 -1.78 10.21 -0.95
C ARG A 62 -1.52 8.82 -0.36
N VAL A 63 -0.44 8.64 0.36
CA VAL A 63 -0.24 7.44 1.18
C VAL A 63 -0.89 7.59 2.55
N PRO A 64 -1.30 6.49 3.24
CA PRO A 64 -1.88 6.58 4.57
C PRO A 64 -0.90 7.16 5.59
N ALA A 65 -1.33 8.11 6.40
CA ALA A 65 -0.48 8.73 7.43
C ALA A 65 0.12 7.69 8.40
N LEU A 66 -0.66 6.69 8.81
CA LEU A 66 -0.17 5.60 9.66
C LEU A 66 0.95 4.78 8.97
N ALA A 67 0.90 4.60 7.65
CA ALA A 67 1.97 3.91 6.93
C ALA A 67 3.27 4.73 6.91
N VAL A 68 3.15 6.06 6.76
CA VAL A 68 4.28 7.00 6.86
C VAL A 68 4.88 6.99 8.26
N GLU A 69 4.04 7.09 9.30
CA GLU A 69 4.46 7.05 10.71
C GLU A 69 5.28 5.79 11.01
N ARG A 70 4.79 4.63 10.59
CA ARG A 70 5.45 3.34 10.81
C ARG A 70 6.73 3.18 9.99
N LEU A 71 6.78 3.72 8.79
CA LEU A 71 8.02 3.76 8.01
C LEU A 71 9.07 4.64 8.67
N ASN A 72 8.66 5.76 9.27
CA ASN A 72 9.58 6.67 9.99
C ASN A 72 10.23 6.03 11.23
N ALA A 73 9.68 4.93 11.74
CA ALA A 73 10.30 4.15 12.82
C ALA A 73 11.33 3.11 12.34
N VAL A 74 11.46 2.92 11.01
CA VAL A 74 12.44 1.97 10.44
C VAL A 74 13.79 2.62 10.29
N GLU A 75 14.84 2.00 10.82
CA GLU A 75 16.22 2.45 10.61
C GLU A 75 16.69 2.06 9.21
N SER A 76 16.96 3.06 8.37
CA SER A 76 17.34 2.84 6.96
C SER A 76 18.77 2.35 6.77
N ASN A 77 19.69 2.75 7.63
CA ASN A 77 21.13 2.52 7.53
C ASN A 77 21.73 2.83 6.14
N GLY A 78 21.10 3.78 5.40
CA GLY A 78 21.53 4.14 4.05
C GLY A 78 21.24 3.09 2.99
N ALA A 79 20.35 2.12 3.27
CA ALA A 79 20.03 1.05 2.34
C ALA A 79 19.39 1.55 1.03
N THR A 80 19.60 0.81 -0.03
CA THR A 80 18.95 1.04 -1.34
C THR A 80 17.46 0.76 -1.25
N CYS A 81 16.63 1.68 -1.76
CA CYS A 81 15.18 1.61 -1.60
C CYS A 81 14.45 1.72 -2.95
N VAL A 82 13.43 0.90 -3.10
CA VAL A 82 12.40 0.97 -4.13
C VAL A 82 11.08 1.33 -3.47
N ILE A 83 10.41 2.37 -3.97
CA ILE A 83 9.10 2.77 -3.48
C ILE A 83 8.00 2.29 -4.43
N VAL A 84 6.90 1.76 -3.90
CA VAL A 84 5.81 1.17 -4.68
C VAL A 84 4.46 1.74 -4.21
N ALA A 85 3.86 2.59 -5.03
CA ALA A 85 2.52 3.11 -4.80
C ALA A 85 1.48 2.20 -5.48
N VAL A 86 0.61 1.58 -4.68
CA VAL A 86 -0.41 0.63 -5.17
C VAL A 86 -1.78 1.28 -5.16
N TYR A 87 -2.41 1.40 -6.32
CA TYR A 87 -3.67 2.13 -6.46
C TYR A 87 -4.77 1.32 -7.16
N GLY A 88 -6.02 1.65 -6.81
CA GLY A 88 -7.23 0.96 -7.28
C GLY A 88 -7.76 1.54 -8.61
N ASN A 89 -6.98 1.52 -9.68
CA ASN A 89 -7.36 1.88 -11.05
C ASN A 89 -7.86 3.33 -11.28
N ARG A 90 -7.78 4.23 -10.27
CA ARG A 90 -8.13 5.65 -10.44
C ARG A 90 -6.90 6.48 -10.86
N ALA A 91 -6.07 6.84 -9.91
CA ALA A 91 -4.82 7.56 -10.06
C ALA A 91 -4.02 7.49 -8.76
N TYR A 92 -2.70 7.63 -8.84
CA TYR A 92 -1.81 7.67 -7.68
C TYR A 92 -1.39 9.09 -7.28
N GLU A 93 -1.63 10.08 -8.15
CA GLU A 93 -1.44 11.52 -7.92
C GLU A 93 -0.11 11.85 -7.22
N ASP A 94 -0.14 12.32 -5.96
CA ASP A 94 1.07 12.76 -5.25
C ASP A 94 1.74 11.64 -4.43
N ALA A 95 1.21 10.40 -4.44
CA ALA A 95 1.69 9.32 -3.57
C ALA A 95 3.17 8.97 -3.81
N LEU A 96 3.65 8.92 -5.07
CA LEU A 96 5.04 8.59 -5.34
C LEU A 96 6.02 9.67 -4.88
N VAL A 97 5.70 10.95 -5.12
CA VAL A 97 6.57 12.05 -4.64
C VAL A 97 6.59 12.14 -3.13
N GLU A 98 5.45 11.86 -2.47
CA GLU A 98 5.36 11.78 -1.02
C GLU A 98 6.21 10.62 -0.47
N MET A 99 6.10 9.43 -1.05
CA MET A 99 6.92 8.28 -0.66
C MET A 99 8.42 8.54 -0.85
N GLN A 100 8.81 9.19 -1.96
CA GLN A 100 10.21 9.55 -2.19
C GLN A 100 10.72 10.50 -1.12
N ASP A 101 9.94 11.55 -0.78
CA ASP A 101 10.35 12.52 0.23
C ASP A 101 10.47 11.88 1.61
N VAL A 102 9.50 11.06 2.00
CA VAL A 102 9.51 10.33 3.29
C VAL A 102 10.70 9.36 3.36
N ALA A 103 10.89 8.52 2.36
CA ALA A 103 11.98 7.54 2.35
C ALA A 103 13.37 8.23 2.34
N THR A 104 13.51 9.32 1.57
CA THR A 104 14.77 10.09 1.53
C THR A 104 15.04 10.79 2.86
N ALA A 105 14.02 11.37 3.49
CA ALA A 105 14.15 12.02 4.81
C ALA A 105 14.55 11.00 5.89
N GLN A 106 14.11 9.74 5.76
CA GLN A 106 14.47 8.63 6.64
C GLN A 106 15.89 8.07 6.35
N GLY A 107 16.57 8.59 5.32
CA GLY A 107 17.94 8.21 4.98
C GLY A 107 18.06 7.03 4.01
N PHE A 108 16.96 6.60 3.38
CA PHE A 108 17.02 5.60 2.29
C PHE A 108 17.55 6.20 0.99
N ASN A 109 18.31 5.42 0.24
CA ASN A 109 18.70 5.75 -1.13
C ASN A 109 17.63 5.28 -2.12
N VAL A 110 16.70 6.15 -2.49
CA VAL A 110 15.60 5.81 -3.42
C VAL A 110 16.11 5.74 -4.85
N VAL A 111 16.13 4.54 -5.45
CA VAL A 111 16.72 4.26 -6.76
C VAL A 111 15.69 3.94 -7.85
N ALA A 112 14.52 3.52 -7.45
CA ALA A 112 13.40 3.25 -8.35
C ALA A 112 12.06 3.51 -7.67
N ALA A 113 11.05 3.78 -8.48
CA ALA A 113 9.68 3.92 -8.04
C ALA A 113 8.75 3.14 -8.99
N VAL A 114 7.70 2.55 -8.44
CA VAL A 114 6.68 1.81 -9.20
C VAL A 114 5.30 2.33 -8.84
N ALA A 115 4.49 2.67 -9.85
CA ALA A 115 3.06 2.82 -9.69
C ALA A 115 2.38 1.54 -10.19
N ALA A 116 1.70 0.80 -9.33
CA ALA A 116 1.11 -0.48 -9.67
C ALA A 116 -0.38 -0.54 -9.36
N ASN A 117 -1.13 -1.24 -10.21
CA ASN A 117 -2.55 -1.42 -10.03
C ASN A 117 -2.88 -2.66 -9.20
N ALA A 118 -3.86 -2.52 -8.32
CA ALA A 118 -4.55 -3.62 -7.67
C ALA A 118 -6.05 -3.38 -7.69
N GLU A 119 -6.83 -4.37 -7.30
CA GLU A 119 -8.27 -4.23 -7.09
C GLU A 119 -8.55 -3.09 -6.12
N HIS A 120 -9.52 -2.23 -6.45
CA HIS A 120 -9.87 -1.08 -5.62
C HIS A 120 -10.46 -1.54 -4.28
N SER A 121 -9.86 -1.16 -3.18
CA SER A 121 -10.18 -1.67 -1.83
C SER A 121 -11.64 -1.45 -1.39
N ILE A 122 -12.32 -0.43 -1.93
CA ILE A 122 -13.71 -0.10 -1.61
C ILE A 122 -14.66 -0.55 -2.74
N CYS A 123 -14.44 -0.07 -3.96
CA CYS A 123 -15.27 -0.38 -5.13
C CYS A 123 -14.62 -1.52 -5.93
N ARG A 124 -14.71 -2.74 -5.44
CA ARG A 124 -13.97 -3.92 -5.93
C ARG A 124 -14.26 -4.29 -7.39
N MET A 125 -15.31 -3.72 -8.02
CA MET A 125 -15.54 -3.85 -9.44
C MET A 125 -14.48 -3.14 -10.31
N TYR A 126 -13.77 -2.14 -9.76
CA TYR A 126 -12.69 -1.44 -10.47
C TYR A 126 -11.36 -2.13 -10.22
N GLY A 127 -10.64 -2.43 -11.30
CA GLY A 127 -9.41 -3.22 -11.25
C GLY A 127 -9.65 -4.64 -10.71
N ALA A 128 -10.86 -5.17 -10.84
CA ALA A 128 -11.23 -6.49 -10.32
C ALA A 128 -10.24 -7.57 -10.79
N GLY A 129 -9.80 -8.41 -9.85
CA GLY A 129 -8.85 -9.49 -10.11
C GLY A 129 -7.40 -9.04 -10.34
N ARG A 130 -7.09 -7.75 -10.22
CA ARG A 130 -5.72 -7.26 -10.32
C ARG A 130 -4.98 -7.30 -8.97
N PRO A 131 -3.65 -7.55 -8.98
CA PRO A 131 -2.79 -7.85 -10.14
C PRO A 131 -3.08 -9.24 -10.74
N ASP A 132 -3.32 -9.28 -12.04
CA ASP A 132 -3.55 -10.50 -12.83
C ASP A 132 -2.25 -11.10 -13.40
N ALA A 133 -2.35 -12.11 -14.25
CA ALA A 133 -1.18 -12.77 -14.84
C ALA A 133 -0.35 -11.85 -15.76
N ALA A 134 -0.97 -10.83 -16.38
CA ALA A 134 -0.24 -9.84 -17.17
C ALA A 134 0.53 -8.88 -16.25
N ASP A 135 -0.12 -8.39 -15.19
CA ASP A 135 0.51 -7.57 -14.15
C ASP A 135 1.67 -8.33 -13.48
N ALA A 136 1.50 -9.62 -13.21
CA ALA A 136 2.53 -10.45 -12.58
C ALA A 136 3.81 -10.51 -13.44
N ARG A 137 3.65 -10.73 -14.75
CA ARG A 137 4.80 -10.75 -15.69
C ARG A 137 5.46 -9.37 -15.79
N GLU A 138 4.67 -8.30 -15.85
CA GLU A 138 5.16 -6.93 -15.94
C GLU A 138 5.91 -6.54 -14.67
N LEU A 139 5.34 -6.77 -13.48
CA LEU A 139 5.98 -6.48 -12.19
C LEU A 139 7.27 -7.29 -12.00
N ALA A 140 7.30 -8.57 -12.36
CA ALA A 140 8.52 -9.35 -12.33
C ALA A 140 9.60 -8.80 -13.30
N SER A 141 9.20 -8.27 -14.47
CA SER A 141 10.13 -7.59 -15.37
C SER A 141 10.69 -6.31 -14.80
N PHE A 142 9.87 -5.53 -14.08
CA PHE A 142 10.33 -4.35 -13.34
C PHE A 142 11.33 -4.73 -12.25
N GLY A 143 11.07 -5.81 -11.50
CA GLY A 143 12.02 -6.33 -10.51
C GLY A 143 13.41 -6.63 -11.10
N ARG A 144 13.46 -7.29 -12.26
CA ARG A 144 14.72 -7.55 -12.97
C ARG A 144 15.43 -6.26 -13.40
N ALA A 145 14.72 -5.32 -13.99
CA ALA A 145 15.27 -4.04 -14.41
C ALA A 145 15.82 -3.23 -13.23
N ILE A 146 15.14 -3.27 -12.08
CA ILE A 146 15.60 -2.65 -10.84
C ILE A 146 16.90 -3.32 -10.35
N LEU A 147 16.96 -4.64 -10.34
CA LEU A 147 18.16 -5.39 -9.94
C LEU A 147 19.35 -5.04 -10.83
N GLU A 148 19.17 -5.05 -12.16
CA GLU A 148 20.19 -4.64 -13.13
C GLU A 148 20.68 -3.21 -12.87
N ARG A 149 19.77 -2.28 -12.55
CA ARG A 149 20.11 -0.90 -12.22
C ARG A 149 20.94 -0.80 -10.93
N VAL A 150 20.56 -1.55 -9.90
CA VAL A 150 21.28 -1.60 -8.60
C VAL A 150 22.68 -2.20 -8.79
N GLN A 151 22.80 -3.29 -9.55
CA GLN A 151 24.09 -3.96 -9.80
C GLN A 151 25.00 -3.19 -10.76
N GLY A 152 24.44 -2.31 -11.60
CA GLY A 152 25.18 -1.55 -12.60
C GLY A 152 26.17 -0.51 -12.05
N GLY A 153 26.18 -0.27 -10.73
CA GLY A 153 27.19 0.55 -10.03
C GLY A 153 27.19 2.04 -10.39
N LYS A 154 26.26 2.51 -11.22
CA LYS A 154 26.14 3.94 -11.54
C LYS A 154 25.56 4.71 -10.36
N PRO A 155 26.01 5.96 -10.09
CA PRO A 155 25.42 6.79 -9.05
C PRO A 155 23.90 6.91 -9.22
N PHE A 156 23.19 6.96 -8.10
CA PHE A 156 21.75 7.18 -8.09
C PHE A 156 21.46 8.69 -7.99
N GLY A 157 20.56 9.17 -8.84
CA GLY A 157 20.01 10.52 -8.79
C GLY A 157 18.63 10.55 -8.17
N ARG A 158 18.15 11.75 -7.82
CA ARG A 158 16.75 11.92 -7.42
C ARG A 158 15.83 11.60 -8.61
N LEU A 159 14.81 10.78 -8.39
CA LEU A 159 13.85 10.42 -9.42
C LEU A 159 12.96 11.62 -9.79
N ALA A 160 12.74 11.81 -11.08
CA ALA A 160 11.72 12.71 -11.59
C ALA A 160 10.37 11.96 -11.58
N LEU A 161 9.58 12.13 -10.53
CA LEU A 161 8.31 11.45 -10.33
C LEU A 161 7.13 12.38 -10.57
N PRO A 162 6.01 11.86 -11.11
CA PRO A 162 4.77 12.63 -11.22
C PRO A 162 4.20 12.91 -9.83
N GLY A 163 3.58 14.07 -9.67
CA GLY A 163 2.99 14.57 -8.44
C GLY A 163 3.37 16.02 -8.15
N ASN A 164 2.73 16.61 -7.16
CA ASN A 164 2.89 18.03 -6.81
C ASN A 164 3.49 18.19 -5.42
N ARG A 165 4.17 19.32 -5.22
CA ARG A 165 4.57 19.85 -3.92
C ARG A 165 4.14 21.32 -3.84
N PRO A 166 3.33 21.72 -2.87
CA PRO A 166 2.79 20.90 -1.76
C PRO A 166 1.81 19.84 -2.25
N TYR A 167 1.73 18.72 -1.52
CA TYR A 167 0.81 17.64 -1.83
C TYR A 167 -0.64 18.07 -1.70
N LYS A 168 -1.52 17.45 -2.48
CA LYS A 168 -2.96 17.64 -2.33
C LYS A 168 -3.41 17.29 -0.91
N GLN A 169 -4.50 17.89 -0.50
CA GLN A 169 -5.12 17.52 0.77
C GLN A 169 -5.72 16.11 0.67
N GLY A 170 -5.38 15.25 1.62
CA GLY A 170 -6.01 13.94 1.75
C GLY A 170 -7.49 14.07 2.12
N CYS A 171 -8.26 13.03 1.89
CA CYS A 171 -9.62 12.97 2.42
C CYS A 171 -9.77 11.71 3.28
N SER A 172 -10.55 11.83 4.34
CA SER A 172 -11.10 10.69 5.06
C SER A 172 -12.20 10.08 4.18
N GLY A 173 -12.06 8.79 3.83
CA GLY A 173 -13.03 8.08 3.00
C GLY A 173 -14.31 7.73 3.73
N PRO A 174 -15.24 7.02 3.10
CA PRO A 174 -16.35 6.44 3.83
C PRO A 174 -15.84 5.41 4.84
N PHE A 175 -16.42 5.43 6.04
CA PHE A 175 -16.05 4.49 7.10
C PHE A 175 -16.93 3.23 7.02
N PRO A 176 -16.34 2.01 7.14
CA PRO A 176 -17.12 0.78 7.14
C PRO A 176 -17.97 0.65 8.39
N VAL A 177 -19.20 0.20 8.22
CA VAL A 177 -20.13 -0.12 9.30
C VAL A 177 -20.53 -1.59 9.24
N ALA A 178 -20.97 -2.17 10.35
CA ALA A 178 -21.56 -3.49 10.38
C ALA A 178 -23.04 -3.44 10.01
N ASN A 179 -23.52 -4.46 9.30
CA ASN A 179 -24.94 -4.67 9.03
C ASN A 179 -25.56 -5.68 10.02
N GLN A 180 -26.83 -6.08 9.77
CA GLN A 180 -27.58 -7.01 10.63
C GLN A 180 -27.00 -8.44 10.66
N ASP A 181 -26.18 -8.84 9.67
CA ASP A 181 -25.57 -10.18 9.58
C ASP A 181 -24.33 -10.29 10.48
N CYS A 182 -23.98 -9.22 11.24
CA CYS A 182 -22.83 -9.21 12.12
C CYS A 182 -23.04 -10.16 13.31
N THR A 183 -22.19 -11.17 13.42
CA THR A 183 -22.18 -12.16 14.50
C THR A 183 -21.38 -11.74 15.74
N GLU A 184 -20.86 -10.52 15.75
CA GLU A 184 -20.05 -9.95 16.85
C GLU A 184 -18.80 -10.80 17.21
N CYS A 185 -18.24 -11.54 16.23
CA CYS A 185 -17.11 -12.46 16.43
C CYS A 185 -15.77 -11.77 16.78
N GLY A 186 -15.68 -10.43 16.76
CA GLY A 186 -14.49 -9.66 17.17
C GLY A 186 -13.32 -9.65 16.18
N VAL A 187 -13.32 -10.42 15.10
CA VAL A 187 -12.20 -10.51 14.14
C VAL A 187 -11.81 -9.14 13.57
N CYS A 188 -12.80 -8.28 13.25
CA CYS A 188 -12.53 -6.93 12.76
C CYS A 188 -11.86 -6.03 13.81
N ALA A 189 -12.18 -6.19 15.09
CA ALA A 189 -11.56 -5.46 16.19
C ALA A 189 -10.12 -5.94 16.45
N SER A 190 -9.88 -7.26 16.44
CA SER A 190 -8.54 -7.82 16.62
C SER A 190 -7.58 -7.47 15.48
N GLN A 191 -8.08 -7.21 14.27
CA GLN A 191 -7.30 -6.91 13.07
C GLN A 191 -7.25 -5.42 12.72
N CYS A 192 -7.87 -4.53 13.53
CA CYS A 192 -7.88 -3.10 13.24
C CYS A 192 -6.53 -2.46 13.58
N PRO A 193 -5.78 -1.90 12.63
CA PRO A 193 -4.44 -1.38 12.89
C PRO A 193 -4.42 -0.11 13.76
N THR A 194 -5.57 0.57 13.89
CA THR A 194 -5.72 1.80 14.69
C THR A 194 -6.57 1.60 15.94
N GLY A 195 -7.07 0.38 16.19
CA GLY A 195 -8.00 0.16 17.30
C GLY A 195 -9.36 0.88 17.17
N ALA A 196 -9.74 1.31 15.95
CA ALA A 196 -10.99 2.02 15.70
C ALA A 196 -12.26 1.20 15.96
N ILE A 197 -12.13 -0.11 16.17
CA ILE A 197 -13.24 -1.03 16.44
C ILE A 197 -13.00 -1.66 17.83
N SER A 198 -13.93 -1.45 18.76
CA SER A 198 -13.85 -2.04 20.10
C SER A 198 -14.10 -3.55 20.05
N ALA A 199 -13.40 -4.29 20.91
CA ALA A 199 -13.67 -5.72 21.12
C ALA A 199 -14.99 -5.94 21.86
N ASP A 200 -15.38 -5.02 22.75
CA ASP A 200 -16.63 -5.11 23.52
C ASP A 200 -17.87 -4.79 22.68
N ASN A 201 -17.73 -4.00 21.62
CA ASN A 201 -18.79 -3.71 20.67
C ASN A 201 -18.25 -3.68 19.23
N PRO A 202 -18.06 -4.83 18.59
CA PRO A 202 -17.51 -4.92 17.25
C PRO A 202 -18.38 -4.31 16.15
N LYS A 203 -19.63 -3.95 16.43
CA LYS A 203 -20.51 -3.27 15.46
C LYS A 203 -20.15 -1.82 15.26
N ASP A 204 -19.68 -1.14 16.29
CA ASP A 204 -19.38 0.28 16.28
C ASP A 204 -17.96 0.59 15.77
N ASN A 205 -17.82 1.77 15.18
CA ASN A 205 -16.56 2.34 14.74
C ASN A 205 -16.32 3.69 15.43
N ASN A 206 -15.12 3.88 15.94
CA ASN A 206 -14.62 5.22 16.22
C ASN A 206 -14.08 5.84 14.91
N ASN A 207 -14.88 6.71 14.29
CA ASN A 207 -14.53 7.35 13.01
C ASN A 207 -13.37 8.35 13.13
N GLN A 208 -12.99 8.79 14.32
CA GLN A 208 -11.82 9.64 14.53
C GLN A 208 -10.51 8.84 14.43
N LEU A 209 -10.54 7.56 14.77
CA LEU A 209 -9.40 6.66 14.65
C LEU A 209 -9.39 5.90 13.32
N CYS A 210 -10.53 5.80 12.65
CA CYS A 210 -10.66 5.01 11.44
C CYS A 210 -10.00 5.68 10.24
N ILE A 211 -9.03 5.01 9.62
CA ILE A 211 -8.34 5.47 8.41
C ILE A 211 -8.98 5.00 7.10
N GLY A 212 -10.14 4.37 7.14
CA GLY A 212 -10.86 3.89 5.95
C GLY A 212 -10.12 2.79 5.16
N CYS A 213 -9.26 2.02 5.79
CA CYS A 213 -8.37 1.04 5.11
C CYS A 213 -9.07 -0.23 4.60
N MET A 214 -10.32 -0.45 4.93
CA MET A 214 -11.11 -1.63 4.57
C MET A 214 -10.58 -2.99 5.11
N ARG A 215 -9.63 -2.99 6.05
CA ARG A 215 -9.14 -4.23 6.68
C ARG A 215 -10.29 -5.02 7.31
N CYS A 216 -11.13 -4.36 8.10
CA CYS A 216 -12.28 -4.98 8.75
C CYS A 216 -13.32 -5.56 7.77
N VAL A 217 -13.41 -4.98 6.55
CA VAL A 217 -14.26 -5.52 5.47
C VAL A 217 -13.66 -6.79 4.91
N SER A 218 -12.34 -6.79 4.64
CA SER A 218 -11.66 -7.92 4.01
C SER A 218 -11.53 -9.15 4.91
N VAL A 219 -11.49 -8.97 6.24
CA VAL A 219 -11.33 -10.07 7.21
C VAL A 219 -12.63 -10.54 7.83
N CYS A 220 -13.76 -9.93 7.51
CA CYS A 220 -15.05 -10.28 8.09
C CYS A 220 -15.54 -11.64 7.56
N PRO A 221 -15.65 -12.70 8.39
CA PRO A 221 -16.02 -14.04 7.92
C PRO A 221 -17.49 -14.13 7.48
N SER A 222 -18.36 -13.28 8.03
CA SER A 222 -19.78 -13.21 7.65
C SER A 222 -20.06 -12.15 6.58
N HIS A 223 -19.02 -11.46 6.05
CA HIS A 223 -19.17 -10.35 5.09
C HIS A 223 -20.12 -9.24 5.55
N ALA A 224 -20.28 -9.08 6.85
CA ALA A 224 -21.22 -8.15 7.45
C ALA A 224 -20.71 -6.70 7.54
N ARG A 225 -19.49 -6.41 7.10
CA ARG A 225 -18.94 -5.05 7.12
C ARG A 225 -18.81 -4.47 5.72
N GLY A 226 -19.14 -3.18 5.59
CA GLY A 226 -19.05 -2.46 4.32
C GLY A 226 -19.42 -0.99 4.50
N ILE A 227 -19.48 -0.24 3.41
CA ILE A 227 -19.85 1.19 3.43
C ILE A 227 -21.33 1.43 3.07
N GLY A 228 -22.14 0.36 3.06
CA GLY A 228 -23.59 0.44 2.82
C GLY A 228 -23.95 1.15 1.51
N GLU A 229 -25.01 1.96 1.54
CA GLU A 229 -25.51 2.69 0.37
C GLU A 229 -24.50 3.69 -0.21
N SER A 230 -23.53 4.14 0.58
CA SER A 230 -22.43 5.02 0.09
C SER A 230 -21.61 4.35 -1.02
N LEU A 231 -21.63 3.02 -1.11
CA LEU A 231 -20.93 2.29 -2.17
C LEU A 231 -21.47 2.64 -3.57
N LYS A 232 -22.78 2.75 -3.72
CA LYS A 232 -23.41 3.09 -5.01
C LYS A 232 -23.02 4.48 -5.46
N VAL A 233 -23.05 5.45 -4.54
CA VAL A 233 -22.68 6.84 -4.81
C VAL A 233 -21.20 6.95 -5.18
N LEU A 234 -20.34 6.28 -4.42
CA LEU A 234 -18.90 6.27 -4.67
C LEU A 234 -18.57 5.58 -6.01
N ALA A 235 -19.19 4.44 -6.30
CA ALA A 235 -18.99 3.72 -7.54
C ALA A 235 -19.37 4.56 -8.77
N ALA A 236 -20.54 5.22 -8.75
CA ALA A 236 -20.97 6.10 -9.82
C ALA A 236 -20.00 7.28 -10.04
N ARG A 237 -19.44 7.85 -8.95
CA ARG A 237 -18.45 8.92 -9.02
C ARG A 237 -17.11 8.45 -9.59
N LEU A 238 -16.70 7.24 -9.30
CA LEU A 238 -15.44 6.67 -9.75
C LEU A 238 -15.50 6.08 -11.17
N GLU A 239 -16.69 5.72 -11.65
CA GLU A 239 -16.87 5.06 -12.93
C GLU A 239 -16.13 5.75 -14.09
N PRO A 240 -16.27 7.07 -14.35
CA PRO A 240 -15.59 7.72 -15.46
C PRO A 240 -14.05 7.75 -15.31
N LEU A 241 -13.53 7.57 -14.10
CA LEU A 241 -12.10 7.63 -13.78
C LEU A 241 -11.44 6.23 -13.77
N CYS A 242 -12.22 5.19 -13.47
CA CYS A 242 -11.75 3.83 -13.23
C CYS A 242 -12.20 2.83 -14.31
N ARG A 243 -12.95 3.26 -15.33
CA ARG A 243 -13.47 2.38 -16.40
C ARG A 243 -12.35 1.67 -17.14
N ASP A 244 -11.34 2.44 -17.58
CA ASP A 244 -10.28 1.91 -18.43
C ASP A 244 -9.17 1.29 -17.58
N ARG A 245 -8.61 0.18 -18.09
CA ARG A 245 -7.45 -0.47 -17.47
C ARG A 245 -6.25 0.48 -17.47
N LYS A 246 -5.74 0.85 -16.30
CA LYS A 246 -4.51 1.61 -16.16
C LYS A 246 -3.28 0.70 -16.25
N LYS A 247 -2.15 1.26 -16.71
CA LYS A 247 -0.86 0.56 -16.80
C LYS A 247 -0.15 0.58 -15.45
N ASN A 248 0.75 -0.37 -15.23
CA ASN A 248 1.78 -0.22 -14.23
C ASN A 248 2.93 0.61 -14.82
N GLU A 249 3.65 1.35 -13.99
CA GLU A 249 4.69 2.27 -14.42
C GLU A 249 5.94 2.08 -13.58
N LEU A 250 7.11 2.07 -14.24
CA LEU A 250 8.42 1.98 -13.59
C LEU A 250 9.21 3.26 -13.86
N PHE A 251 9.77 3.85 -12.79
CA PHE A 251 10.66 5.00 -12.82
C PHE A 251 12.01 4.57 -12.23
N VAL A 252 13.09 4.74 -12.98
CA VAL A 252 14.47 4.44 -12.53
C VAL A 252 15.37 5.64 -12.78
N SER A 253 16.37 5.83 -11.90
CA SER A 253 17.34 6.93 -11.96
C SER A 253 18.53 6.61 -12.86
#